data_3715e95dfb931d46ec08dd2a9bc96f3c
#
_entry.id   3715e95dfb931d46ec08dd2a9bc96f3c
#
_cell.length_a   1.000
_cell.length_b   1.000
_cell.length_c   1.000
_cell.angle_alpha   90.00
_cell.angle_beta   90.00
_cell.angle_gamma   90.00
#
_symmetry.space_group_name_H-M   'P 1'
#
loop_
_entity.id
_entity.type
_entity.pdbx_description
1 polymer ?
#
loop_
_entity_poly.entity_id
_entity_poly.type
_entity_poly.pdbx_seq_one_letter_code
_entity_poly.pdbx_strand_id
1 'polypeptide(L)'
;MNLVAVSLMLAVVFTALAVSTRFVRRLHGLCFTFAVLAVGSLAVAHPRLFISWGGFDLKRTIAPLVQVILLGMGLTLTVGDFRRVLTMPKAIFIGIALQFAVLPLGGLLFAWLFGLTGAVATGLILIGSVPGGMASNVVTLLARGNVPLSVTMTACSTLLSPLLTPLAMKLLAGTYVAIDAWAMMQSILTMVIAPLLAGLAIQHFLPAAAARLARVLPVVAMAGICAIIGITIASSREQLLTVGLALFGAAVCHNAVGYALGYSLARRAGLDRTDARTVAIEVGMQNGGMATGLAFGVLKSPAAALGAAVFGPWSAITASVLASWWARTPPAPDEPRVELSAPLLSDSK
;
A
#
# COMPACT_ATOMS: atom_id res chain seq x y z
N MET A 1 20.99 20.47 18.40
CA MET A 1 21.04 20.50 16.92
C MET A 1 19.66 20.95 16.41
N ASN A 2 19.59 21.93 15.54
CA ASN A 2 18.29 22.44 15.05
C ASN A 2 17.57 21.33 14.24
N LEU A 3 16.26 21.14 14.46
CA LEU A 3 15.43 20.14 13.77
C LEU A 3 15.62 20.18 12.23
N VAL A 4 15.67 21.39 11.67
CA VAL A 4 15.90 21.60 10.22
C VAL A 4 17.25 21.01 9.79
N ALA A 5 18.33 21.24 10.54
CA ALA A 5 19.65 20.73 10.21
C ALA A 5 19.69 19.19 10.29
N VAL A 6 19.06 18.59 11.30
CA VAL A 6 18.94 17.12 11.40
C VAL A 6 18.19 16.55 10.23
N SER A 7 17.02 17.13 9.91
CA SER A 7 16.18 16.65 8.81
C SER A 7 16.88 16.80 7.45
N LEU A 8 17.63 17.87 7.21
CA LEU A 8 18.44 18.04 6.00
C LEU A 8 19.56 17.01 5.91
N MET A 9 20.28 16.78 7.02
CA MET A 9 21.31 15.75 7.06
C MET A 9 20.72 14.36 6.73
N LEU A 10 19.58 14.02 7.32
CA LEU A 10 18.88 12.76 7.03
C LEU A 10 18.44 12.71 5.56
N ALA A 11 17.92 13.79 4.98
CA ALA A 11 17.55 13.85 3.58
C ALA A 11 18.75 13.58 2.66
N VAL A 12 19.91 14.16 2.93
CA VAL A 12 21.16 13.92 2.18
C VAL A 12 21.63 12.48 2.32
N VAL A 13 21.65 11.94 3.56
CA VAL A 13 22.05 10.55 3.82
C VAL A 13 21.13 9.57 3.09
N PHE A 14 19.82 9.72 3.20
CA PHE A 14 18.88 8.82 2.52
C PHE A 14 18.91 8.98 0.99
N THR A 15 19.18 10.17 0.47
CA THR A 15 19.40 10.37 -0.96
C THR A 15 20.65 9.64 -1.42
N ALA A 16 21.77 9.77 -0.70
CA ALA A 16 23.01 9.05 -1.00
C ALA A 16 22.79 7.53 -0.94
N LEU A 17 22.06 7.03 0.07
CA LEU A 17 21.70 5.61 0.17
C LEU A 17 20.79 5.18 -1.01
N ALA A 18 19.79 5.96 -1.40
CA ALA A 18 18.95 5.66 -2.56
C ALA A 18 19.76 5.56 -3.86
N VAL A 19 20.73 6.46 -4.06
CA VAL A 19 21.62 6.42 -5.21
C VAL A 19 22.57 5.21 -5.14
N SER A 20 23.12 4.91 -3.96
CA SER A 20 24.05 3.79 -3.77
C SER A 20 23.40 2.42 -4.04
N THR A 21 22.06 2.31 -3.89
CA THR A 21 21.35 1.07 -4.24
C THR A 21 21.51 0.68 -5.71
N ARG A 22 21.78 1.65 -6.61
CA ARG A 22 22.03 1.36 -8.04
C ARG A 22 23.32 0.59 -8.27
N PHE A 23 24.30 0.71 -7.35
CA PHE A 23 25.61 0.07 -7.43
C PHE A 23 25.68 -1.24 -6.63
N VAL A 24 24.77 -1.46 -5.68
CA VAL A 24 24.75 -2.62 -4.80
C VAL A 24 23.50 -3.46 -5.05
N ARG A 25 23.62 -4.53 -5.82
CA ARG A 25 22.50 -5.40 -6.22
C ARG A 25 21.60 -5.85 -5.06
N ARG A 26 22.20 -6.11 -3.87
CA ARG A 26 21.47 -6.54 -2.68
C ARG A 26 20.54 -5.45 -2.10
N LEU A 27 20.77 -4.19 -2.44
CA LEU A 27 20.03 -3.04 -1.91
C LEU A 27 19.02 -2.47 -2.91
N HIS A 28 18.92 -3.00 -4.13
CA HIS A 28 17.99 -2.47 -5.16
C HIS A 28 16.56 -2.37 -4.67
N GLY A 29 16.08 -3.36 -3.87
CA GLY A 29 14.74 -3.34 -3.29
C GLY A 29 14.48 -2.22 -2.27
N LEU A 30 15.53 -1.60 -1.73
CA LEU A 30 15.43 -0.52 -0.75
C LEU A 30 15.49 0.88 -1.36
N CYS A 31 15.71 1.01 -2.67
CA CYS A 31 15.80 2.29 -3.37
C CYS A 31 14.57 3.15 -3.10
N PHE A 32 13.38 2.59 -3.28
CA PHE A 32 12.11 3.27 -3.03
C PHE A 32 11.97 3.72 -1.57
N THR A 33 12.33 2.85 -0.63
CA THR A 33 12.28 3.16 0.81
C THR A 33 13.18 4.36 1.15
N PHE A 34 14.42 4.34 0.68
CA PHE A 34 15.33 5.45 0.92
C PHE A 34 14.87 6.74 0.23
N ALA A 35 14.30 6.67 -0.97
CA ALA A 35 13.72 7.82 -1.64
C ALA A 35 12.57 8.43 -0.84
N VAL A 36 11.67 7.61 -0.29
CA VAL A 36 10.56 8.06 0.56
C VAL A 36 11.09 8.71 1.85
N LEU A 37 12.10 8.11 2.50
CA LEU A 37 12.70 8.67 3.72
C LEU A 37 13.42 9.99 3.43
N ALA A 38 14.10 10.11 2.28
CA ALA A 38 14.74 11.35 1.83
C ALA A 38 13.71 12.47 1.62
N VAL A 39 12.63 12.18 0.86
CA VAL A 39 11.56 13.14 0.60
C VAL A 39 10.84 13.52 1.90
N GLY A 40 10.54 12.55 2.78
CA GLY A 40 9.92 12.81 4.08
C GLY A 40 10.78 13.70 4.96
N SER A 41 12.08 13.44 5.03
CA SER A 41 13.03 14.26 5.78
C SER A 41 13.11 15.69 5.21
N LEU A 42 13.12 15.83 3.87
CA LEU A 42 13.11 17.12 3.22
C LEU A 42 11.79 17.88 3.46
N ALA A 43 10.65 17.17 3.49
CA ALA A 43 9.34 17.75 3.77
C ALA A 43 9.22 18.28 5.22
N VAL A 44 9.89 17.62 6.18
CA VAL A 44 10.01 18.11 7.56
C VAL A 44 10.88 19.37 7.62
N ALA A 45 12.00 19.39 6.88
CA ALA A 45 12.93 20.53 6.87
C ALA A 45 12.36 21.76 6.15
N HIS A 46 11.80 21.55 4.97
CA HIS A 46 11.30 22.60 4.07
C HIS A 46 9.87 22.33 3.60
N PRO A 47 8.85 22.41 4.47
CA PRO A 47 7.47 22.07 4.14
C PRO A 47 6.90 22.90 2.98
N ARG A 48 7.36 24.16 2.80
CA ARG A 48 6.90 25.03 1.70
C ARG A 48 7.12 24.45 0.32
N LEU A 49 8.15 23.62 0.13
CA LEU A 49 8.42 22.95 -1.15
C LEU A 49 7.34 21.95 -1.55
N PHE A 50 6.54 21.45 -0.56
CA PHE A 50 5.52 20.44 -0.76
C PHE A 50 4.09 20.94 -0.50
N ILE A 51 3.91 22.22 -0.16
CA ILE A 51 2.59 22.80 0.09
C ILE A 51 2.07 23.53 -1.13
N SER A 52 2.87 24.44 -1.71
CA SER A 52 2.42 25.25 -2.84
C SER A 52 3.57 25.69 -3.73
N TRP A 53 3.31 25.78 -5.04
CA TRP A 53 4.21 26.36 -6.04
C TRP A 53 3.48 27.44 -6.81
N GLY A 54 3.99 28.68 -6.75
CA GLY A 54 3.39 29.80 -7.49
C GLY A 54 1.89 30.04 -7.18
N GLY A 55 1.46 29.79 -5.94
CA GLY A 55 0.05 29.90 -5.54
C GLY A 55 -0.80 28.65 -5.79
N PHE A 56 -0.28 27.66 -6.51
CA PHE A 56 -0.97 26.38 -6.72
C PHE A 56 -0.78 25.45 -5.52
N ASP A 57 -1.89 25.02 -4.87
CA ASP A 57 -1.88 24.07 -3.75
C ASP A 57 -1.61 22.65 -4.25
N LEU A 58 -0.47 22.09 -3.86
CA LEU A 58 -0.04 20.74 -4.28
C LEU A 58 -0.93 19.61 -3.76
N LYS A 59 -1.74 19.83 -2.72
CA LYS A 59 -2.74 18.83 -2.27
C LYS A 59 -3.72 18.47 -3.38
N ARG A 60 -3.98 19.36 -4.32
CA ARG A 60 -4.85 19.12 -5.48
C ARG A 60 -4.28 18.08 -6.44
N THR A 61 -2.98 17.79 -6.39
CA THR A 61 -2.34 16.76 -7.22
C THR A 61 -2.50 15.36 -6.66
N ILE A 62 -2.88 15.19 -5.39
CA ILE A 62 -2.94 13.87 -4.73
C ILE A 62 -3.93 12.95 -5.45
N ALA A 63 -5.17 13.40 -5.69
CA ALA A 63 -6.16 12.57 -6.35
C ALA A 63 -5.75 12.15 -7.78
N PRO A 64 -5.29 13.07 -8.67
CA PRO A 64 -4.72 12.68 -9.97
C PRO A 64 -3.55 11.71 -9.88
N LEU A 65 -2.62 11.90 -8.94
CA LEU A 65 -1.49 10.99 -8.76
C LEU A 65 -1.96 9.58 -8.35
N VAL A 66 -2.91 9.49 -7.42
CA VAL A 66 -3.53 8.22 -7.03
C VAL A 66 -4.22 7.56 -8.22
N GLN A 67 -4.97 8.33 -9.03
CA GLN A 67 -5.62 7.81 -10.23
C GLN A 67 -4.62 7.24 -11.24
N VAL A 68 -3.50 7.92 -11.49
CA VAL A 68 -2.42 7.42 -12.38
C VAL A 68 -1.80 6.14 -11.84
N ILE A 69 -1.57 6.05 -10.53
CA ILE A 69 -1.05 4.84 -9.89
C ILE A 69 -2.02 3.67 -10.06
N LEU A 70 -3.33 3.92 -9.86
CA LEU A 70 -4.37 2.88 -9.98
C LEU A 70 -4.67 2.50 -11.43
N LEU A 71 -4.53 3.44 -12.37
CA LEU A 71 -4.52 3.13 -13.81
C LEU A 71 -3.40 2.13 -14.13
N GLY A 72 -2.19 2.38 -13.58
CA GLY A 72 -1.07 1.46 -13.69
C GLY A 72 -1.38 0.06 -13.16
N MET A 73 -2.08 -0.02 -12.04
CA MET A 73 -2.58 -1.29 -11.51
C MET A 73 -3.51 -1.98 -12.50
N GLY A 74 -4.48 -1.25 -13.06
CA GLY A 74 -5.42 -1.80 -14.05
C GLY A 74 -4.73 -2.36 -15.29
N LEU A 75 -3.63 -1.73 -15.75
CA LEU A 75 -2.83 -2.19 -16.89
C LEU A 75 -2.09 -3.52 -16.63
N THR A 76 -1.90 -3.91 -15.38
CA THR A 76 -1.26 -5.18 -15.01
C THR A 76 -2.27 -6.31 -14.76
N LEU A 77 -3.57 -6.00 -14.66
CA LEU A 77 -4.64 -6.97 -14.46
C LEU A 77 -5.15 -7.52 -15.78
N THR A 78 -5.62 -8.77 -15.74
CA THR A 78 -6.27 -9.44 -16.88
C THR A 78 -7.64 -9.95 -16.46
N VAL A 79 -8.53 -10.17 -17.44
CA VAL A 79 -9.83 -10.83 -17.20
C VAL A 79 -9.64 -12.23 -16.61
N GLY A 80 -8.53 -12.90 -16.97
CA GLY A 80 -8.15 -14.21 -16.42
C GLY A 80 -7.94 -14.18 -14.89
N ASP A 81 -7.46 -13.07 -14.34
CA ASP A 81 -7.24 -12.95 -12.88
C ASP A 81 -8.56 -13.01 -12.12
N PHE A 82 -9.64 -12.47 -12.67
CA PHE A 82 -10.98 -12.56 -12.06
C PHE A 82 -11.59 -13.96 -12.20
N ARG A 83 -11.28 -14.70 -13.28
CA ARG A 83 -11.74 -16.09 -13.44
C ARG A 83 -11.12 -17.03 -12.42
N ARG A 84 -9.95 -16.68 -11.85
CA ARG A 84 -9.29 -17.47 -10.79
C ARG A 84 -10.09 -17.52 -9.49
N VAL A 85 -11.03 -16.59 -9.28
CA VAL A 85 -11.98 -16.68 -8.15
C VAL A 85 -12.72 -18.02 -8.17
N LEU A 86 -13.04 -18.55 -9.36
CA LEU A 86 -13.72 -19.83 -9.52
C LEU A 86 -12.82 -21.04 -9.25
N THR A 87 -11.51 -20.90 -9.39
CA THR A 87 -10.55 -21.99 -9.19
C THR A 87 -9.94 -22.03 -7.79
N MET A 88 -9.91 -20.88 -7.08
CA MET A 88 -9.35 -20.76 -5.72
C MET A 88 -10.33 -20.06 -4.75
N PRO A 89 -11.64 -20.41 -4.74
CA PRO A 89 -12.65 -19.63 -4.01
C PRO A 89 -12.38 -19.57 -2.51
N LYS A 90 -11.94 -20.71 -1.92
CA LYS A 90 -11.63 -20.80 -0.49
C LYS A 90 -10.52 -19.84 -0.07
N ALA A 91 -9.40 -19.85 -0.79
CA ALA A 91 -8.24 -19.02 -0.46
C ALA A 91 -8.55 -17.54 -0.60
N ILE A 92 -9.26 -17.15 -1.68
CA ILE A 92 -9.65 -15.76 -1.93
C ILE A 92 -10.64 -15.27 -0.89
N PHE A 93 -11.67 -16.07 -0.56
CA PHE A 93 -12.65 -15.69 0.47
C PHE A 93 -11.99 -15.50 1.84
N ILE A 94 -11.13 -16.46 2.27
CA ILE A 94 -10.38 -16.36 3.53
C ILE A 94 -9.49 -15.12 3.51
N GLY A 95 -8.74 -14.90 2.42
CA GLY A 95 -7.85 -13.76 2.30
C GLY A 95 -8.58 -12.42 2.39
N ILE A 96 -9.70 -12.24 1.69
CA ILE A 96 -10.52 -11.02 1.72
C ILE A 96 -11.15 -10.82 3.11
N ALA A 97 -11.67 -11.89 3.71
CA ALA A 97 -12.24 -11.82 5.06
C ALA A 97 -11.18 -11.38 6.09
N LEU A 98 -9.98 -11.93 6.03
CA LEU A 98 -8.87 -11.54 6.90
C LEU A 98 -8.39 -10.11 6.61
N GLN A 99 -8.35 -9.70 5.34
CA GLN A 99 -8.01 -8.34 4.92
C GLN A 99 -8.90 -7.29 5.59
N PHE A 100 -10.21 -7.46 5.50
CA PHE A 100 -11.18 -6.49 6.01
C PHE A 100 -11.61 -6.72 7.48
N ALA A 101 -11.06 -7.74 8.14
CA ALA A 101 -11.25 -7.95 9.59
C ALA A 101 -9.99 -7.59 10.40
N VAL A 102 -8.84 -8.19 10.07
CA VAL A 102 -7.63 -8.11 10.91
C VAL A 102 -7.10 -6.70 11.00
N LEU A 103 -6.89 -6.03 9.85
CA LEU A 103 -6.26 -4.72 9.87
C LEU A 103 -7.19 -3.58 10.30
N PRO A 104 -8.48 -3.52 9.91
CA PRO A 104 -9.37 -2.48 10.45
C PRO A 104 -9.48 -2.56 11.98
N LEU A 105 -9.67 -3.76 12.53
CA LEU A 105 -9.74 -3.98 13.98
C LEU A 105 -8.38 -3.72 14.66
N GLY A 106 -7.29 -4.12 14.03
CA GLY A 106 -5.93 -3.80 14.49
C GLY A 106 -5.68 -2.30 14.51
N GLY A 107 -6.14 -1.56 13.49
CA GLY A 107 -6.06 -0.10 13.45
C GLY A 107 -6.75 0.57 14.63
N LEU A 108 -7.96 0.12 14.96
CA LEU A 108 -8.71 0.59 16.14
C LEU A 108 -7.97 0.23 17.44
N LEU A 109 -7.54 -1.02 17.60
CA LEU A 109 -6.85 -1.51 18.80
C LEU A 109 -5.56 -0.72 19.06
N PHE A 110 -4.72 -0.55 18.04
CA PHE A 110 -3.44 0.15 18.22
C PHE A 110 -3.60 1.66 18.30
N ALA A 111 -4.63 2.24 17.67
CA ALA A 111 -4.97 3.63 17.91
C ALA A 111 -5.30 3.87 19.40
N TRP A 112 -6.11 3.00 19.98
CA TRP A 112 -6.46 3.06 21.41
C TRP A 112 -5.25 2.77 22.31
N LEU A 113 -4.49 1.72 22.05
CA LEU A 113 -3.35 1.30 22.88
C LEU A 113 -2.23 2.35 22.94
N PHE A 114 -1.98 3.05 21.83
CA PHE A 114 -0.97 4.10 21.72
C PHE A 114 -1.50 5.51 22.02
N GLY A 115 -2.75 5.62 22.49
CA GLY A 115 -3.35 6.91 22.85
C GLY A 115 -3.54 7.87 21.67
N LEU A 116 -3.66 7.35 20.44
CA LEU A 116 -3.94 8.17 19.26
C LEU A 116 -5.39 8.64 19.29
N THR A 117 -5.63 9.88 18.90
CA THR A 117 -6.97 10.50 18.96
C THR A 117 -7.32 11.19 17.63
N GLY A 118 -8.61 11.51 17.46
CA GLY A 118 -9.13 12.32 16.37
C GLY A 118 -8.69 11.80 14.98
N ALA A 119 -8.20 12.72 14.16
CA ALA A 119 -7.84 12.43 12.77
C ALA A 119 -6.66 11.46 12.64
N VAL A 120 -5.70 11.45 13.58
CA VAL A 120 -4.53 10.53 13.51
C VAL A 120 -4.98 9.09 13.77
N ALA A 121 -5.84 8.85 14.78
CA ALA A 121 -6.44 7.54 15.03
C ALA A 121 -7.25 7.07 13.80
N THR A 122 -8.09 7.97 13.26
CA THR A 122 -8.86 7.73 12.05
C THR A 122 -7.95 7.32 10.88
N GLY A 123 -6.77 7.94 10.74
CA GLY A 123 -5.80 7.61 9.70
C GLY A 123 -5.20 6.21 9.84
N LEU A 124 -4.94 5.74 11.07
CA LEU A 124 -4.45 4.39 11.32
C LEU A 124 -5.55 3.33 11.03
N ILE A 125 -6.80 3.63 11.38
CA ILE A 125 -7.95 2.77 11.04
C ILE A 125 -8.16 2.77 9.53
N LEU A 126 -8.05 3.92 8.87
CA LEU A 126 -8.23 4.06 7.41
C LEU A 126 -7.22 3.22 6.64
N ILE A 127 -5.92 3.28 7.00
CA ILE A 127 -4.92 2.46 6.30
C ILE A 127 -5.17 0.97 6.50
N GLY A 128 -5.73 0.54 7.62
CA GLY A 128 -6.17 -0.84 7.83
C GLY A 128 -7.44 -1.22 7.05
N SER A 129 -8.26 -0.24 6.69
CA SER A 129 -9.58 -0.46 6.06
C SER A 129 -9.57 -0.40 4.53
N VAL A 130 -8.45 -0.04 3.90
CA VAL A 130 -8.28 -0.06 2.44
C VAL A 130 -7.84 -1.45 1.96
N PRO A 131 -7.99 -1.78 0.66
CA PRO A 131 -7.51 -3.04 0.10
C PRO A 131 -5.99 -3.13 0.07
N GLY A 132 -5.47 -4.32 -0.25
CA GLY A 132 -4.05 -4.58 -0.45
C GLY A 132 -3.42 -3.68 -1.53
N GLY A 133 -2.13 -3.43 -1.43
CA GLY A 133 -1.37 -2.63 -2.38
C GLY A 133 -0.70 -3.49 -3.46
N MET A 134 -0.53 -2.99 -4.68
CA MET A 134 0.14 -3.73 -5.79
C MET A 134 1.53 -4.27 -5.45
N ALA A 135 2.25 -3.62 -4.53
CA ALA A 135 3.59 -4.07 -4.14
C ALA A 135 3.58 -5.46 -3.50
N SER A 136 2.44 -5.89 -2.93
CA SER A 136 2.26 -7.24 -2.37
C SER A 136 2.51 -8.34 -3.40
N ASN A 137 2.12 -8.14 -4.66
CA ASN A 137 2.30 -9.11 -5.73
C ASN A 137 3.79 -9.41 -5.98
N VAL A 138 4.62 -8.36 -6.00
CA VAL A 138 6.07 -8.49 -6.17
C VAL A 138 6.71 -9.14 -4.93
N VAL A 139 6.28 -8.74 -3.74
CA VAL A 139 6.76 -9.32 -2.49
C VAL A 139 6.35 -10.79 -2.38
N THR A 140 5.14 -11.15 -2.80
CA THR A 140 4.67 -12.55 -2.88
C THR A 140 5.55 -13.39 -3.79
N LEU A 141 5.93 -12.86 -4.96
CA LEU A 141 6.88 -13.53 -5.86
C LEU A 141 8.23 -13.77 -5.16
N LEU A 142 8.79 -12.75 -4.51
CA LEU A 142 10.06 -12.85 -3.79
C LEU A 142 9.98 -13.83 -2.61
N ALA A 143 8.84 -13.90 -1.94
CA ALA A 143 8.56 -14.81 -0.82
C ALA A 143 8.28 -16.25 -1.27
N ARG A 144 8.29 -16.55 -2.56
CA ARG A 144 7.87 -17.84 -3.15
C ARG A 144 6.43 -18.21 -2.75
N GLY A 145 5.55 -17.20 -2.71
CA GLY A 145 4.11 -17.35 -2.50
C GLY A 145 3.36 -17.61 -3.80
N ASN A 146 2.03 -17.68 -3.71
CA ASN A 146 1.12 -17.87 -4.84
C ASN A 146 0.78 -16.50 -5.46
N VAL A 147 1.54 -16.09 -6.49
CA VAL A 147 1.34 -14.80 -7.17
C VAL A 147 -0.06 -14.69 -7.81
N PRO A 148 -0.57 -15.72 -8.51
CA PRO A 148 -1.96 -15.71 -8.97
C PRO A 148 -2.99 -15.42 -7.89
N LEU A 149 -2.84 -15.98 -6.69
CA LEU A 149 -3.71 -15.70 -5.55
C LEU A 149 -3.56 -14.24 -5.09
N SER A 150 -2.32 -13.73 -4.97
CA SER A 150 -2.04 -12.35 -4.58
C SER A 150 -2.72 -11.35 -5.53
N VAL A 151 -2.49 -11.48 -6.84
CA VAL A 151 -3.10 -10.60 -7.85
C VAL A 151 -4.63 -10.63 -7.77
N THR A 152 -5.21 -11.84 -7.64
CA THR A 152 -6.66 -11.99 -7.56
C THR A 152 -7.22 -11.39 -6.27
N MET A 153 -6.57 -11.58 -5.12
CA MET A 153 -6.97 -10.99 -3.85
C MET A 153 -6.94 -9.46 -3.91
N THR A 154 -5.82 -8.88 -4.40
CA THR A 154 -5.70 -7.42 -4.58
C THR A 154 -6.80 -6.87 -5.48
N ALA A 155 -7.08 -7.52 -6.62
CA ALA A 155 -8.13 -7.10 -7.54
C ALA A 155 -9.52 -7.18 -6.90
N CYS A 156 -9.86 -8.30 -6.28
CA CYS A 156 -11.18 -8.51 -5.66
C CYS A 156 -11.38 -7.59 -4.44
N SER A 157 -10.38 -7.44 -3.57
CA SER A 157 -10.47 -6.54 -2.43
C SER A 157 -10.63 -5.08 -2.87
N THR A 158 -9.95 -4.68 -3.96
CA THR A 158 -10.11 -3.34 -4.54
C THR A 158 -11.50 -3.13 -5.11
N LEU A 159 -12.10 -4.11 -5.81
CA LEU A 159 -13.47 -4.02 -6.31
C LEU A 159 -14.52 -4.00 -5.20
N LEU A 160 -14.26 -4.65 -4.07
CA LEU A 160 -15.15 -4.65 -2.90
C LEU A 160 -14.97 -3.40 -2.02
N SER A 161 -13.88 -2.67 -2.18
CA SER A 161 -13.53 -1.53 -1.33
C SER A 161 -14.56 -0.40 -1.32
N PRO A 162 -15.32 -0.08 -2.41
CA PRO A 162 -16.36 0.93 -2.35
C PRO A 162 -17.44 0.66 -1.30
N LEU A 163 -17.64 -0.60 -0.93
CA LEU A 163 -18.59 -1.01 0.09
C LEU A 163 -17.91 -1.25 1.44
N LEU A 164 -16.83 -2.06 1.44
CA LEU A 164 -16.22 -2.55 2.69
C LEU A 164 -15.40 -1.48 3.40
N THR A 165 -14.69 -0.61 2.68
CA THR A 165 -13.89 0.46 3.30
C THR A 165 -14.77 1.50 4.00
N PRO A 166 -15.83 2.08 3.38
CA PRO A 166 -16.72 3.01 4.06
C PRO A 166 -17.46 2.38 5.25
N LEU A 167 -17.85 1.10 5.13
CA LEU A 167 -18.50 0.38 6.22
C LEU A 167 -17.56 0.22 7.41
N ALA A 168 -16.33 -0.27 7.20
CA ALA A 168 -15.33 -0.40 8.25
C ALA A 168 -15.01 0.96 8.90
N MET A 169 -14.84 2.02 8.11
CA MET A 169 -14.58 3.36 8.59
C MET A 169 -15.75 3.92 9.42
N LYS A 170 -16.98 3.74 8.97
CA LYS A 170 -18.15 4.19 9.72
C LYS A 170 -18.28 3.48 11.07
N LEU A 171 -18.03 2.17 11.09
CA LEU A 171 -18.16 1.35 12.31
C LEU A 171 -17.01 1.57 13.30
N LEU A 172 -15.77 1.73 12.82
CA LEU A 172 -14.58 1.72 13.68
C LEU A 172 -14.01 3.11 13.93
N ALA A 173 -14.06 3.99 12.94
CA ALA A 173 -13.52 5.35 13.04
C ALA A 173 -14.60 6.41 13.35
N GLY A 174 -15.89 6.06 13.27
CA GLY A 174 -16.99 6.99 13.48
C GLY A 174 -17.05 7.63 14.86
N THR A 175 -16.40 7.03 15.87
CA THR A 175 -16.27 7.59 17.22
C THR A 175 -15.19 8.67 17.33
N TYR A 176 -14.24 8.70 16.41
CA TYR A 176 -13.14 9.67 16.38
C TYR A 176 -13.45 10.87 15.48
N VAL A 177 -14.08 10.63 14.32
CA VAL A 177 -14.40 11.65 13.32
C VAL A 177 -15.70 11.23 12.60
N ALA A 178 -16.57 12.19 12.29
CA ALA A 178 -17.77 11.92 11.49
C ALA A 178 -17.39 11.38 10.10
N ILE A 179 -17.91 10.21 9.75
CA ILE A 179 -17.61 9.53 8.48
C ILE A 179 -18.84 9.59 7.57
N ASP A 180 -18.73 10.32 6.47
CA ASP A 180 -19.70 10.23 5.36
C ASP A 180 -19.34 9.01 4.50
N ALA A 181 -19.99 7.89 4.81
CA ALA A 181 -19.77 6.62 4.11
C ALA A 181 -20.19 6.70 2.63
N TRP A 182 -21.21 7.51 2.30
CA TRP A 182 -21.67 7.68 0.92
C TRP A 182 -20.68 8.47 0.08
N ALA A 183 -20.21 9.61 0.58
CA ALA A 183 -19.17 10.40 -0.08
C ALA A 183 -17.87 9.59 -0.24
N MET A 184 -17.53 8.76 0.76
CA MET A 184 -16.36 7.87 0.69
C MET A 184 -16.54 6.81 -0.39
N MET A 185 -17.69 6.16 -0.49
CA MET A 185 -18.00 5.20 -1.56
C MET A 185 -17.89 5.84 -2.94
N GLN A 186 -18.50 7.00 -3.15
CA GLN A 186 -18.42 7.74 -4.42
C GLN A 186 -16.99 8.13 -4.78
N SER A 187 -16.21 8.56 -3.78
CA SER A 187 -14.79 8.89 -3.98
C SER A 187 -14.00 7.66 -4.39
N ILE A 188 -14.25 6.49 -3.79
CA ILE A 188 -13.59 5.24 -4.17
C ILE A 188 -13.96 4.84 -5.59
N LEU A 189 -15.24 4.93 -5.96
CA LEU A 189 -15.68 4.61 -7.32
C LEU A 189 -14.98 5.48 -8.38
N THR A 190 -14.83 6.78 -8.12
CA THR A 190 -14.27 7.72 -9.10
C THR A 190 -12.74 7.77 -9.06
N MET A 191 -12.13 7.69 -7.88
CA MET A 191 -10.69 7.82 -7.71
C MET A 191 -9.95 6.49 -7.87
N VAL A 192 -10.61 5.36 -7.55
CA VAL A 192 -9.98 4.03 -7.53
C VAL A 192 -10.53 3.14 -8.64
N ILE A 193 -11.83 2.89 -8.66
CA ILE A 193 -12.43 1.91 -9.57
C ILE A 193 -12.39 2.39 -11.02
N ALA A 194 -12.73 3.65 -11.28
CA ALA A 194 -12.75 4.18 -12.65
C ALA A 194 -11.38 4.08 -13.34
N PRO A 195 -10.24 4.57 -12.76
CA PRO A 195 -8.93 4.42 -13.39
C PRO A 195 -8.46 2.96 -13.45
N LEU A 196 -8.80 2.12 -12.46
CA LEU A 196 -8.50 0.69 -12.49
C LEU A 196 -9.16 0.01 -13.69
N LEU A 197 -10.46 0.24 -13.89
CA LEU A 197 -11.21 -0.33 -15.01
C LEU A 197 -10.73 0.25 -16.35
N ALA A 198 -10.38 1.54 -16.41
CA ALA A 198 -9.78 2.14 -17.60
C ALA A 198 -8.45 1.46 -17.95
N GLY A 199 -7.59 1.19 -16.98
CA GLY A 199 -6.34 0.44 -17.17
C GLY A 199 -6.59 -0.97 -17.68
N LEU A 200 -7.52 -1.70 -17.07
CA LEU A 200 -7.93 -3.04 -17.51
C LEU A 200 -8.50 -3.03 -18.94
N ALA A 201 -9.31 -2.03 -19.29
CA ALA A 201 -9.84 -1.86 -20.64
C ALA A 201 -8.71 -1.60 -21.66
N ILE A 202 -7.76 -0.72 -21.33
CA ILE A 202 -6.57 -0.49 -22.19
C ILE A 202 -5.77 -1.78 -22.33
N GLN A 203 -5.57 -2.54 -21.26
CA GLN A 203 -4.88 -3.83 -21.31
C GLN A 203 -5.59 -4.82 -22.23
N HIS A 204 -6.92 -4.87 -22.16
CA HIS A 204 -7.73 -5.81 -22.93
C HIS A 204 -7.82 -5.43 -24.41
N PHE A 205 -8.13 -4.16 -24.72
CA PHE A 205 -8.40 -3.71 -26.10
C PHE A 205 -7.18 -3.18 -26.84
N LEU A 206 -6.15 -2.70 -26.12
CA LEU A 206 -4.95 -2.06 -26.66
C LEU A 206 -3.67 -2.62 -26.02
N PRO A 207 -3.39 -3.94 -26.11
CA PRO A 207 -2.30 -4.58 -25.37
C PRO A 207 -0.91 -4.01 -25.72
N ALA A 208 -0.70 -3.56 -26.95
CA ALA A 208 0.55 -2.91 -27.35
C ALA A 208 0.76 -1.55 -26.68
N ALA A 209 -0.30 -0.77 -26.46
CA ALA A 209 -0.25 0.48 -25.72
C ALA A 209 -0.03 0.20 -24.22
N ALA A 210 -0.75 -0.77 -23.65
CA ALA A 210 -0.57 -1.21 -22.28
C ALA A 210 0.87 -1.63 -21.99
N ALA A 211 1.49 -2.42 -22.87
CA ALA A 211 2.88 -2.85 -22.72
C ALA A 211 3.88 -1.67 -22.74
N ARG A 212 3.62 -0.62 -23.53
CA ARG A 212 4.45 0.59 -23.54
C ARG A 212 4.29 1.37 -22.24
N LEU A 213 3.05 1.60 -21.80
CA LEU A 213 2.74 2.31 -20.55
C LEU A 213 3.29 1.57 -19.32
N ALA A 214 3.17 0.24 -19.27
CA ALA A 214 3.67 -0.59 -18.18
C ALA A 214 5.19 -0.46 -17.94
N ARG A 215 5.98 -0.02 -18.93
CA ARG A 215 7.42 0.26 -18.76
C ARG A 215 7.71 1.55 -18.00
N VAL A 216 6.86 2.54 -18.14
CA VAL A 216 7.05 3.89 -17.57
C VAL A 216 6.32 4.04 -16.24
N LEU A 217 5.15 3.44 -16.12
CA LEU A 217 4.27 3.58 -14.95
C LEU A 217 4.90 3.23 -13.60
N PRO A 218 5.77 2.22 -13.46
CA PRO A 218 6.43 1.97 -12.17
C PRO A 218 7.25 3.15 -11.66
N VAL A 219 7.95 3.85 -12.57
CA VAL A 219 8.73 5.04 -12.22
C VAL A 219 7.82 6.21 -11.86
N VAL A 220 6.76 6.41 -12.65
CA VAL A 220 5.75 7.45 -12.39
C VAL A 220 5.03 7.18 -11.07
N ALA A 221 4.67 5.92 -10.79
CA ALA A 221 4.03 5.52 -9.53
C ALA A 221 4.96 5.77 -8.33
N MET A 222 6.23 5.38 -8.42
CA MET A 222 7.20 5.65 -7.35
C MET A 222 7.38 7.14 -7.09
N ALA A 223 7.54 7.94 -8.14
CA ALA A 223 7.63 9.39 -8.02
C ALA A 223 6.35 10.01 -7.44
N GLY A 224 5.19 9.54 -7.90
CA GLY A 224 3.87 9.94 -7.39
C GLY A 224 3.70 9.63 -5.90
N ILE A 225 4.07 8.43 -5.45
CA ILE A 225 4.00 8.05 -4.03
C ILE A 225 4.96 8.92 -3.20
N CYS A 226 6.19 9.17 -3.67
CA CYS A 226 7.12 10.06 -2.99
C CYS A 226 6.54 11.48 -2.86
N ALA A 227 5.95 12.02 -3.92
CA ALA A 227 5.30 13.33 -3.89
C ALA A 227 4.11 13.35 -2.91
N ILE A 228 3.23 12.36 -2.95
CA ILE A 228 2.09 12.21 -2.02
C ILE A 228 2.57 12.19 -0.57
N ILE A 229 3.61 11.42 -0.25
CA ILE A 229 4.16 11.33 1.11
C ILE A 229 4.78 12.67 1.53
N GLY A 230 5.53 13.33 0.64
CA GLY A 230 6.11 14.65 0.89
C GLY A 230 5.03 15.69 1.21
N ILE A 231 3.97 15.75 0.40
CA ILE A 231 2.82 16.66 0.60
C ILE A 231 2.12 16.34 1.93
N THR A 232 1.93 15.06 2.24
CA THR A 232 1.28 14.62 3.49
C THR A 232 2.09 15.05 4.71
N ILE A 233 3.38 14.75 4.73
CA ILE A 233 4.28 15.10 5.85
C ILE A 233 4.36 16.61 6.02
N ALA A 234 4.54 17.37 4.93
CA ALA A 234 4.59 18.83 4.98
C ALA A 234 3.29 19.43 5.52
N SER A 235 2.13 18.89 5.09
CA SER A 235 0.81 19.37 5.48
C SER A 235 0.42 19.03 6.92
N SER A 236 1.07 18.04 7.52
CA SER A 236 0.78 17.53 8.88
C SER A 236 2.01 17.51 9.76
N ARG A 237 2.98 18.39 9.47
CA ARG A 237 4.28 18.41 10.14
C ARG A 237 4.16 18.54 11.66
N GLU A 238 3.30 19.43 12.15
CA GLU A 238 3.12 19.65 13.59
C GLU A 238 2.57 18.40 14.28
N GLN A 239 1.54 17.77 13.70
CA GLN A 239 0.99 16.53 14.23
C GLN A 239 2.03 15.40 14.20
N LEU A 240 2.80 15.28 13.11
CA LEU A 240 3.87 14.29 13.02
C LEU A 240 4.93 14.48 14.10
N LEU A 241 5.32 15.71 14.41
CA LEU A 241 6.30 15.99 15.46
C LEU A 241 5.77 15.73 16.87
N THR A 242 4.46 15.87 17.08
CA THR A 242 3.83 15.65 18.38
C THR A 242 3.54 14.18 18.66
N VAL A 243 2.97 13.45 17.69
CA VAL A 243 2.49 12.07 17.89
C VAL A 243 3.24 11.04 17.07
N GLY A 244 4.27 11.45 16.31
CA GLY A 244 4.92 10.60 15.33
C GLY A 244 5.53 9.33 15.91
N LEU A 245 6.10 9.37 17.10
CA LEU A 245 6.67 8.19 17.75
C LEU A 245 5.58 7.18 18.16
N ALA A 246 4.47 7.66 18.72
CA ALA A 246 3.32 6.82 19.06
C ALA A 246 2.67 6.23 17.79
N LEU A 247 2.47 7.06 16.77
CA LEU A 247 1.96 6.62 15.47
C LEU A 247 2.87 5.59 14.81
N PHE A 248 4.19 5.78 14.85
CA PHE A 248 5.15 4.81 14.32
C PHE A 248 5.08 3.48 15.08
N GLY A 249 5.09 3.52 16.44
CA GLY A 249 4.93 2.31 17.25
C GLY A 249 3.62 1.58 16.97
N ALA A 250 2.52 2.32 16.86
CA ALA A 250 1.22 1.76 16.47
C ALA A 250 1.25 1.12 15.07
N ALA A 251 1.86 1.78 14.09
CA ALA A 251 2.00 1.25 12.72
C ALA A 251 2.87 -0.01 12.67
N VAL A 252 3.96 -0.08 13.46
CA VAL A 252 4.82 -1.26 13.60
C VAL A 252 4.03 -2.45 14.13
N CYS A 253 3.31 -2.27 15.24
CA CYS A 253 2.49 -3.33 15.84
C CYS A 253 1.34 -3.75 14.91
N HIS A 254 0.67 -2.78 14.29
CA HIS A 254 -0.42 -2.99 13.36
C HIS A 254 0.02 -3.84 12.16
N ASN A 255 1.13 -3.49 11.55
CA ASN A 255 1.71 -4.23 10.43
C ASN A 255 2.15 -5.65 10.84
N ALA A 256 2.84 -5.80 11.98
CA ALA A 256 3.29 -7.08 12.50
C ALA A 256 2.12 -8.03 12.76
N VAL A 257 1.03 -7.53 13.37
CA VAL A 257 -0.21 -8.30 13.60
C VAL A 257 -0.87 -8.67 12.27
N GLY A 258 -0.85 -7.79 11.27
CA GLY A 258 -1.32 -8.09 9.91
C GLY A 258 -0.63 -9.32 9.31
N TYR A 259 0.70 -9.38 9.34
CA TYR A 259 1.45 -10.55 8.86
C TYR A 259 1.19 -11.78 9.74
N ALA A 260 1.27 -11.65 11.05
CA ALA A 260 1.17 -12.78 11.98
C ALA A 260 -0.22 -13.43 11.94
N LEU A 261 -1.28 -12.63 12.05
CA LEU A 261 -2.65 -13.14 12.01
C LEU A 261 -3.05 -13.54 10.58
N GLY A 262 -2.63 -12.80 9.55
CA GLY A 262 -2.85 -13.18 8.16
C GLY A 262 -2.31 -14.57 7.88
N TYR A 263 -1.08 -14.88 8.29
CA TYR A 263 -0.48 -16.22 8.15
C TYR A 263 -1.18 -17.25 9.02
N SER A 264 -1.29 -16.98 10.32
CA SER A 264 -1.73 -17.98 11.31
C SER A 264 -3.20 -18.38 11.12
N LEU A 265 -4.07 -17.40 10.83
CA LEU A 265 -5.49 -17.66 10.61
C LEU A 265 -5.73 -18.33 9.25
N ALA A 266 -4.98 -17.97 8.20
CA ALA A 266 -5.02 -18.66 6.92
C ALA A 266 -4.61 -20.13 7.06
N ARG A 267 -3.55 -20.44 7.82
CA ARG A 267 -3.14 -21.80 8.14
C ARG A 267 -4.21 -22.57 8.91
N ARG A 268 -4.80 -21.96 9.94
CA ARG A 268 -5.90 -22.55 10.73
C ARG A 268 -7.15 -22.81 9.91
N ALA A 269 -7.42 -21.96 8.91
CA ALA A 269 -8.51 -22.15 7.96
C ALA A 269 -8.21 -23.22 6.89
N GLY A 270 -7.04 -23.89 6.97
CA GLY A 270 -6.65 -25.02 6.12
C GLY A 270 -6.10 -24.61 4.76
N LEU A 271 -5.51 -23.41 4.62
CA LEU A 271 -4.69 -23.08 3.47
C LEU A 271 -3.28 -23.69 3.62
N ASP A 272 -2.66 -24.05 2.52
CA ASP A 272 -1.28 -24.52 2.51
C ASP A 272 -0.30 -23.39 2.92
N ARG A 273 1.00 -23.71 3.02
CA ARG A 273 2.01 -22.73 3.45
C ARG A 273 2.21 -21.62 2.42
N THR A 274 2.10 -21.93 1.13
CA THR A 274 2.31 -20.99 0.03
C THR A 274 1.18 -19.97 -0.03
N ASP A 275 -0.07 -20.43 0.06
CA ASP A 275 -1.25 -19.58 0.09
C ASP A 275 -1.30 -18.75 1.39
N ALA A 276 -0.95 -19.34 2.54
CA ALA A 276 -0.91 -18.60 3.80
C ALA A 276 0.15 -17.50 3.82
N ARG A 277 1.33 -17.70 3.19
CA ARG A 277 2.33 -16.63 2.98
C ARG A 277 1.77 -15.50 2.13
N THR A 278 1.06 -15.87 1.07
CA THR A 278 0.40 -14.92 0.18
C THR A 278 -0.64 -14.09 0.91
N VAL A 279 -1.53 -14.74 1.65
CA VAL A 279 -2.55 -14.05 2.47
C VAL A 279 -1.89 -13.15 3.51
N ALA A 280 -0.82 -13.59 4.17
CA ALA A 280 -0.11 -12.76 5.14
C ALA A 280 0.46 -11.49 4.52
N ILE A 281 1.08 -11.60 3.33
CA ILE A 281 1.64 -10.45 2.60
C ILE A 281 0.51 -9.50 2.18
N GLU A 282 -0.58 -10.01 1.61
CA GLU A 282 -1.72 -9.19 1.20
C GLU A 282 -2.33 -8.44 2.38
N VAL A 283 -2.60 -9.13 3.49
CA VAL A 283 -3.14 -8.52 4.70
C VAL A 283 -2.16 -7.51 5.31
N GLY A 284 -0.85 -7.78 5.29
CA GLY A 284 0.15 -6.89 5.87
C GLY A 284 0.51 -5.67 5.02
N MET A 285 0.22 -5.67 3.72
CA MET A 285 0.62 -4.60 2.79
C MET A 285 -0.60 -3.88 2.21
N GLN A 286 -0.79 -2.65 2.62
CA GLN A 286 -1.99 -1.87 2.30
C GLN A 286 -1.77 -0.85 1.19
N ASN A 287 -2.86 -0.44 0.52
CA ASN A 287 -2.84 0.60 -0.50
C ASN A 287 -2.76 2.01 0.13
N GLY A 288 -1.54 2.44 0.47
CA GLY A 288 -1.29 3.75 1.07
C GLY A 288 -1.71 4.93 0.19
N GLY A 289 -1.64 4.79 -1.14
CA GLY A 289 -2.11 5.82 -2.07
C GLY A 289 -3.61 6.06 -1.95
N MET A 290 -4.40 5.00 -1.95
CA MET A 290 -5.84 5.07 -1.75
C MET A 290 -6.19 5.68 -0.38
N ALA A 291 -5.56 5.21 0.69
CA ALA A 291 -5.80 5.74 2.04
C ALA A 291 -5.49 7.25 2.11
N THR A 292 -4.36 7.69 1.54
CA THR A 292 -4.02 9.11 1.49
C THR A 292 -5.03 9.91 0.65
N GLY A 293 -5.41 9.39 -0.52
CA GLY A 293 -6.42 10.04 -1.36
C GLY A 293 -7.77 10.22 -0.65
N LEU A 294 -8.23 9.22 0.10
CA LEU A 294 -9.45 9.31 0.90
C LEU A 294 -9.31 10.28 2.10
N ALA A 295 -8.14 10.30 2.74
CA ALA A 295 -7.88 11.23 3.85
C ALA A 295 -7.96 12.69 3.39
N PHE A 296 -7.38 13.04 2.23
CA PHE A 296 -7.47 14.38 1.68
C PHE A 296 -8.80 14.66 0.97
N GLY A 297 -9.31 13.70 0.20
CA GLY A 297 -10.49 13.86 -0.64
C GLY A 297 -11.81 13.89 0.14
N VAL A 298 -11.98 12.95 1.08
CA VAL A 298 -13.23 12.75 1.83
C VAL A 298 -13.14 13.30 3.24
N LEU A 299 -12.14 12.85 4.01
CA LEU A 299 -11.98 13.28 5.40
C LEU A 299 -11.48 14.73 5.53
N LYS A 300 -10.99 15.32 4.44
CA LYS A 300 -10.41 16.68 4.41
C LYS A 300 -9.34 16.89 5.49
N SER A 301 -8.65 15.82 5.86
CA SER A 301 -7.71 15.81 6.97
C SER A 301 -6.31 15.32 6.55
N PRO A 302 -5.35 16.24 6.41
CA PRO A 302 -3.95 15.86 6.23
C PRO A 302 -3.41 14.97 7.37
N ALA A 303 -3.87 15.20 8.61
CA ALA A 303 -3.46 14.40 9.77
C ALA A 303 -3.90 12.93 9.66
N ALA A 304 -5.07 12.65 9.07
CA ALA A 304 -5.50 11.29 8.78
C ALA A 304 -4.62 10.60 7.73
N ALA A 305 -4.01 11.35 6.81
CA ALA A 305 -3.09 10.78 5.83
C ALA A 305 -1.75 10.31 6.43
N LEU A 306 -1.38 10.77 7.64
CA LEU A 306 -0.15 10.34 8.33
C LEU A 306 -0.13 8.84 8.58
N GLY A 307 -1.28 8.21 8.86
CA GLY A 307 -1.37 6.76 9.01
C GLY A 307 -0.77 6.03 7.79
N ALA A 308 -1.17 6.41 6.60
CA ALA A 308 -0.65 5.84 5.36
C ALA A 308 0.81 6.22 5.08
N ALA A 309 1.20 7.47 5.36
CA ALA A 309 2.56 7.96 5.12
C ALA A 309 3.61 7.27 6.00
N VAL A 310 3.23 6.82 7.20
CA VAL A 310 4.10 6.07 8.12
C VAL A 310 4.03 4.57 7.84
N PHE A 311 2.83 4.01 7.71
CA PHE A 311 2.61 2.58 7.51
C PHE A 311 3.17 2.07 6.18
N GLY A 312 2.98 2.82 5.09
CA GLY A 312 3.39 2.39 3.75
C GLY A 312 4.87 2.04 3.63
N PRO A 313 5.80 2.98 3.92
CA PRO A 313 7.25 2.70 3.90
C PRO A 313 7.66 1.60 4.88
N TRP A 314 7.09 1.58 6.08
CA TRP A 314 7.37 0.56 7.07
C TRP A 314 6.97 -0.84 6.58
N SER A 315 5.76 -0.98 6.06
CA SER A 315 5.25 -2.26 5.54
C SER A 315 6.09 -2.77 4.36
N ALA A 316 6.63 -1.88 3.51
CA ALA A 316 7.51 -2.28 2.41
C ALA A 316 8.85 -2.83 2.92
N ILE A 317 9.44 -2.25 3.98
CA ILE A 317 10.67 -2.75 4.61
C ILE A 317 10.42 -4.13 5.21
N THR A 318 9.42 -4.25 6.06
CA THR A 318 9.10 -5.49 6.76
C THR A 318 8.69 -6.61 5.81
N ALA A 319 7.94 -6.30 4.76
CA ALA A 319 7.60 -7.23 3.70
C ALA A 319 8.84 -7.77 2.98
N SER A 320 9.81 -6.90 2.65
CA SER A 320 11.06 -7.30 2.01
C SER A 320 11.90 -8.22 2.89
N VAL A 321 11.94 -7.94 4.20
CA VAL A 321 12.63 -8.80 5.18
C VAL A 321 11.92 -10.16 5.28
N LEU A 322 10.60 -10.16 5.41
CA LEU A 322 9.79 -11.37 5.51
C LEU A 322 9.90 -12.24 4.25
N ALA A 323 9.85 -11.61 3.07
CA ALA A 323 10.03 -12.31 1.80
C ALA A 323 11.41 -12.93 1.67
N SER A 324 12.46 -12.21 2.07
CA SER A 324 13.83 -12.71 2.06
C SER A 324 14.01 -13.91 3.00
N TRP A 325 13.35 -13.89 4.15
CA TRP A 325 13.34 -15.01 5.09
C TRP A 325 12.58 -16.21 4.52
N TRP A 326 11.39 -16.01 3.98
CA TRP A 326 10.60 -17.09 3.37
C TRP A 326 11.22 -17.66 2.09
N ALA A 327 11.96 -16.87 1.33
CA ALA A 327 12.70 -17.37 0.17
C ALA A 327 13.77 -18.41 0.54
N ARG A 328 14.34 -18.32 1.76
CA ARG A 328 15.34 -19.28 2.29
C ARG A 328 14.73 -20.56 2.87
N THR A 329 13.44 -20.54 3.17
CA THR A 329 12.67 -21.66 3.73
C THR A 329 11.59 -22.09 2.73
N PRO A 330 11.97 -22.80 1.63
CA PRO A 330 10.99 -23.22 0.64
C PRO A 330 9.91 -24.13 1.28
N PRO A 331 8.68 -24.12 0.74
CA PRO A 331 7.65 -25.08 1.15
C PRO A 331 8.16 -26.52 1.00
N ALA A 332 7.61 -27.44 1.79
CA ALA A 332 7.96 -28.86 1.67
C ALA A 332 7.62 -29.41 0.26
N PRO A 333 8.35 -30.45 -0.22
CA PRO A 333 8.19 -30.99 -1.58
C PRO A 333 6.78 -31.54 -1.92
N ASP A 334 5.97 -31.84 -0.91
CA ASP A 334 4.62 -32.44 -1.06
C ASP A 334 3.50 -31.41 -1.32
N GLU A 335 3.80 -30.14 -1.32
CA GLU A 335 2.81 -29.11 -1.69
C GLU A 335 2.83 -28.94 -3.22
N PRO A 336 1.68 -29.09 -3.94
CA PRO A 336 1.64 -29.03 -5.40
C PRO A 336 2.19 -27.69 -5.88
N ARG A 337 3.30 -27.74 -6.63
CA ARG A 337 3.86 -26.56 -7.29
C ARG A 337 2.88 -26.17 -8.38
N VAL A 338 2.29 -24.99 -8.28
CA VAL A 338 1.68 -24.34 -9.43
C VAL A 338 2.84 -24.03 -10.40
N GLU A 339 3.00 -24.86 -11.41
CA GLU A 339 3.93 -24.55 -12.51
C GLU A 339 3.53 -23.21 -13.10
N LEU A 340 4.37 -22.21 -12.87
CA LEU A 340 4.35 -20.98 -13.64
C LEU A 340 4.70 -21.37 -15.09
N SER A 341 3.68 -21.64 -15.90
CA SER A 341 3.83 -21.56 -17.35
C SER A 341 4.20 -20.10 -17.65
N ALA A 342 5.48 -19.85 -17.72
CA ALA A 342 6.05 -18.61 -18.18
C ALA A 342 5.78 -18.46 -19.68
N PRO A 343 5.04 -17.43 -20.09
CA PRO A 343 5.21 -16.88 -21.41
C PRO A 343 5.52 -15.39 -21.30
N LEU A 344 6.70 -15.03 -20.86
CA LEU A 344 7.13 -13.62 -20.91
C LEU A 344 8.64 -13.40 -21.10
N LEU A 345 9.42 -14.40 -21.54
CA LEU A 345 10.80 -14.12 -21.99
C LEU A 345 11.27 -15.22 -22.95
N SER A 346 10.66 -15.37 -24.13
CA SER A 346 11.30 -15.97 -25.30
C SER A 346 10.84 -15.23 -26.53
N ASP A 347 11.83 -14.85 -27.32
CA ASP A 347 11.84 -14.28 -28.64
C ASP A 347 11.97 -12.75 -28.74
N SER A 348 13.20 -12.31 -28.50
CA SER A 348 13.81 -11.23 -29.29
C SER A 348 15.18 -11.72 -29.72
N LYS A 349 15.19 -12.41 -30.89
CA LYS A 349 16.33 -12.37 -31.77
C LYS A 349 16.13 -11.25 -32.77
#